data_c84fd544b95b899750de272f39b2ef31
#
_entry.id   c84fd544b95b899750de272f39b2ef31
#
_cell.length_a   1.000
_cell.length_b   1.000
_cell.length_c   1.000
_cell.angle_alpha   90.00
_cell.angle_beta   90.00
_cell.angle_gamma   90.00
#
_symmetry.space_group_name_H-M   'P 1'
#
loop_
_entity.id
_entity.type
_entity.pdbx_description
1 polymer ?
#
loop_
_entity_poly.entity_id
_entity_poly.type
_entity_poly.pdbx_seq_one_letter_code
_entity_poly.pdbx_strand_id
1 'polypeptide(L)'
;KKLKNIQKSLDNLKTEKMLTTNLQFLLGINAVNNRKLESAKQFFQNSYDIALLRGDKDRAIFWLYLLSKNTLYLEELAKSFEANIYSLYAKELLNIVPDNLVFKIDMQIKPSSYDIYDAFSWLEVTEDSKKSLDDAKMEKYSNLFTQKSMEPHLAFILERYNRFRNQYFITPYEDLLENYGIYKKVLIYSIAKQESRFIPSSISFSSAMGIMQIMPFLSKDIASKLGD
;
A
#
# COMPACT_ATOMS: atom_id res chain seq x y z
N LYS A 1 25.27 6.98 24.65
CA LYS A 1 26.59 7.30 24.05
C LYS A 1 27.02 6.31 22.96
N LYS A 2 26.96 4.96 23.17
CA LYS A 2 27.37 3.95 22.17
C LYS A 2 26.58 4.06 20.85
N LEU A 3 25.26 4.24 20.89
CA LEU A 3 24.41 4.37 19.69
C LEU A 3 24.77 5.59 18.83
N LYS A 4 25.09 6.74 19.46
CA LYS A 4 25.53 7.96 18.73
C LYS A 4 26.86 7.77 18.00
N ASN A 5 27.78 6.98 18.56
CA ASN A 5 29.06 6.70 17.91
C ASN A 5 28.89 5.74 16.72
N ILE A 6 28.02 4.73 16.84
CA ILE A 6 27.66 3.85 15.73
C ILE A 6 27.02 4.63 14.59
N GLN A 7 26.05 5.50 14.90
CA GLN A 7 25.42 6.37 13.90
C GLN A 7 26.44 7.23 13.14
N LYS A 8 27.39 7.86 13.86
CA LYS A 8 28.47 8.64 13.23
C LYS A 8 29.42 7.80 12.39
N SER A 9 29.69 6.56 12.81
CA SER A 9 30.56 5.64 12.05
C SER A 9 29.90 5.18 10.75
N LEU A 10 28.57 4.97 10.75
CA LEU A 10 27.80 4.65 9.56
C LEU A 10 27.85 5.75 8.49
N ASP A 11 28.01 7.01 8.92
CA ASP A 11 28.13 8.15 7.99
C ASP A 11 29.47 8.17 7.21
N ASN A 12 30.47 7.43 7.67
CA ASN A 12 31.76 7.32 7.00
C ASN A 12 31.82 6.13 6.01
N LEU A 13 30.73 5.32 5.96
CA LEU A 13 30.60 4.31 4.92
C LEU A 13 30.53 5.02 3.58
N LYS A 14 31.61 4.97 2.84
CA LYS A 14 31.63 5.36 1.43
C LYS A 14 30.71 4.40 0.70
N THR A 15 30.02 4.93 -0.30
CA THR A 15 29.05 4.28 -1.18
C THR A 15 29.47 2.90 -1.66
N GLU A 16 29.31 1.88 -0.84
CA GLU A 16 29.56 0.51 -1.26
C GLU A 16 28.38 0.03 -2.09
N LYS A 17 28.64 -0.26 -3.36
CA LYS A 17 27.65 -0.75 -4.35
C LYS A 17 26.99 -2.09 -3.96
N MET A 18 27.45 -2.75 -2.90
CA MET A 18 26.96 -4.05 -2.42
C MET A 18 25.80 -3.97 -1.42
N LEU A 19 25.35 -2.77 -1.05
CA LEU A 19 24.25 -2.59 -0.11
C LEU A 19 22.89 -2.69 -0.82
N THR A 20 21.92 -3.28 -0.14
CA THR A 20 20.54 -3.35 -0.67
C THR A 20 19.89 -1.97 -0.77
N THR A 21 18.89 -1.83 -1.64
CA THR A 21 18.08 -0.61 -1.81
C THR A 21 17.62 -0.03 -0.48
N ASN A 22 17.06 -0.87 0.40
CA ASN A 22 16.56 -0.43 1.69
C ASN A 22 17.68 0.05 2.63
N LEU A 23 18.83 -0.62 2.61
CA LEU A 23 19.96 -0.21 3.45
C LEU A 23 20.56 1.10 2.99
N GLN A 24 20.72 1.31 1.67
CA GLN A 24 21.10 2.61 1.09
C GLN A 24 20.13 3.72 1.54
N PHE A 25 18.82 3.44 1.47
CA PHE A 25 17.82 4.41 1.90
C PHE A 25 17.94 4.76 3.39
N LEU A 26 18.09 3.76 4.27
CA LEU A 26 18.25 3.98 5.71
C LEU A 26 19.53 4.75 6.05
N LEU A 27 20.63 4.51 5.33
CA LEU A 27 21.85 5.30 5.47
C LEU A 27 21.64 6.75 5.02
N GLY A 28 20.86 6.98 3.97
CA GLY A 28 20.44 8.33 3.56
C GLY A 28 19.68 9.05 4.67
N ILE A 29 18.68 8.40 5.28
CA ILE A 29 17.94 8.95 6.43
C ILE A 29 18.88 9.26 7.61
N ASN A 30 19.79 8.33 7.94
CA ASN A 30 20.78 8.55 9.00
C ASN A 30 21.67 9.77 8.70
N ALA A 31 22.12 9.92 7.46
CA ALA A 31 22.93 11.06 7.04
C ALA A 31 22.15 12.39 7.14
N VAL A 32 20.85 12.41 6.77
CA VAL A 32 19.97 13.59 6.99
C VAL A 32 19.91 13.95 8.47
N ASN A 33 19.66 12.97 9.35
CA ASN A 33 19.58 13.18 10.79
C ASN A 33 20.89 13.73 11.38
N ASN A 34 22.04 13.42 10.77
CA ASN A 34 23.35 13.91 11.14
C ASN A 34 23.77 15.17 10.35
N ARG A 35 22.87 15.79 9.58
CA ARG A 35 23.09 17.00 8.76
C ARG A 35 24.19 16.84 7.69
N LYS A 36 24.45 15.63 7.25
CA LYS A 36 25.41 15.31 6.16
C LYS A 36 24.68 15.21 4.82
N LEU A 37 24.20 16.33 4.32
CA LEU A 37 23.25 16.36 3.19
C LEU A 37 23.82 15.82 1.89
N GLU A 38 25.12 16.03 1.61
CA GLU A 38 25.76 15.48 0.40
C GLU A 38 25.88 13.96 0.45
N SER A 39 26.25 13.41 1.62
CA SER A 39 26.22 11.94 1.82
C SER A 39 24.79 11.38 1.71
N ALA A 40 23.79 12.10 2.24
CA ALA A 40 22.40 11.71 2.13
C ALA A 40 21.94 11.63 0.66
N LYS A 41 22.24 12.66 -0.15
CA LYS A 41 21.93 12.65 -1.58
C LYS A 41 22.57 11.46 -2.30
N GLN A 42 23.83 11.16 -2.01
CA GLN A 42 24.51 10.03 -2.61
C GLN A 42 23.86 8.69 -2.26
N PHE A 43 23.49 8.49 -0.98
CA PHE A 43 22.81 7.28 -0.54
C PHE A 43 21.41 7.13 -1.16
N PHE A 44 20.63 8.21 -1.27
CA PHE A 44 19.34 8.16 -1.94
C PHE A 44 19.49 7.92 -3.45
N GLN A 45 20.49 8.51 -4.10
CA GLN A 45 20.78 8.23 -5.51
C GLN A 45 21.14 6.77 -5.73
N ASN A 46 22.03 6.21 -4.89
CA ASN A 46 22.37 4.78 -4.96
C ASN A 46 21.13 3.89 -4.73
N SER A 47 20.27 4.25 -3.75
CA SER A 47 19.01 3.54 -3.51
C SER A 47 18.12 3.54 -4.75
N TYR A 48 17.98 4.68 -5.43
CA TYR A 48 17.23 4.81 -6.66
C TYR A 48 17.80 3.95 -7.79
N ASP A 49 19.13 4.01 -8.00
CA ASP A 49 19.80 3.35 -9.11
C ASP A 49 19.68 1.82 -9.06
N ILE A 50 19.70 1.25 -7.84
CA ILE A 50 19.63 -0.21 -7.63
C ILE A 50 18.20 -0.71 -7.35
N ALA A 51 17.21 0.17 -7.18
CA ALA A 51 15.85 -0.22 -6.88
C ALA A 51 15.19 -0.94 -8.06
N LEU A 52 14.61 -2.10 -7.79
CA LEU A 52 13.84 -2.88 -8.76
C LEU A 52 12.34 -2.53 -8.70
N LEU A 53 11.84 -2.23 -7.50
CA LEU A 53 10.42 -1.88 -7.29
C LEU A 53 10.20 -0.38 -7.50
N ARG A 54 9.08 -0.04 -8.14
CA ARG A 54 8.75 1.36 -8.42
C ARG A 54 8.60 2.18 -7.14
N GLY A 55 7.91 1.65 -6.12
CA GLY A 55 7.73 2.32 -4.83
C GLY A 55 9.04 2.65 -4.12
N ASP A 56 10.07 1.80 -4.23
CA ASP A 56 11.40 2.09 -3.70
C ASP A 56 12.10 3.22 -4.47
N LYS A 57 11.94 3.29 -5.80
CA LYS A 57 12.41 4.41 -6.61
C LYS A 57 11.72 5.71 -6.21
N ASP A 58 10.41 5.69 -6.11
CA ASP A 58 9.61 6.87 -5.74
C ASP A 58 10.03 7.42 -4.38
N ARG A 59 10.24 6.53 -3.40
CA ARG A 59 10.73 6.91 -2.08
C ARG A 59 12.09 7.61 -2.13
N ALA A 60 13.02 7.07 -2.89
CA ALA A 60 14.37 7.64 -3.01
C ALA A 60 14.37 8.99 -3.74
N ILE A 61 13.65 9.10 -4.87
CA ILE A 61 13.49 10.36 -5.63
C ILE A 61 12.83 11.44 -4.77
N PHE A 62 11.82 11.10 -3.99
CA PHE A 62 11.15 12.05 -3.11
C PHE A 62 12.15 12.71 -2.14
N TRP A 63 13.02 11.93 -1.52
CA TRP A 63 14.06 12.47 -0.64
C TRP A 63 15.13 13.29 -1.39
N LEU A 64 15.48 12.91 -2.61
CA LEU A 64 16.34 13.73 -3.48
C LEU A 64 15.68 15.08 -3.79
N TYR A 65 14.38 15.11 -4.06
CA TYR A 65 13.62 16.35 -4.21
C TYR A 65 13.65 17.18 -2.93
N LEU A 66 13.37 16.59 -1.76
CA LEU A 66 13.37 17.32 -0.49
C LEU A 66 14.71 18.00 -0.20
N LEU A 67 15.82 17.34 -0.55
CA LEU A 67 17.18 17.85 -0.30
C LEU A 67 17.67 18.85 -1.34
N SER A 68 17.23 18.75 -2.60
CA SER A 68 17.72 19.59 -3.69
C SER A 68 16.75 20.66 -4.13
N LYS A 69 15.44 20.45 -3.90
CA LYS A 69 14.33 21.24 -4.46
C LYS A 69 14.31 21.28 -5.99
N ASN A 70 14.98 20.32 -6.64
CA ASN A 70 14.98 20.21 -8.09
C ASN A 70 13.66 19.62 -8.59
N THR A 71 12.91 20.39 -9.38
CA THR A 71 11.59 20.01 -9.91
C THR A 71 11.61 18.81 -10.85
N LEU A 72 12.74 18.49 -11.47
CA LEU A 72 12.89 17.30 -12.31
C LEU A 72 12.57 16.00 -11.52
N TYR A 73 12.86 15.98 -10.23
CA TYR A 73 12.48 14.85 -9.38
C TYR A 73 10.96 14.75 -9.15
N LEU A 74 10.26 15.88 -9.08
CA LEU A 74 8.79 15.86 -9.02
C LEU A 74 8.18 15.36 -10.33
N GLU A 75 8.72 15.81 -11.46
CA GLU A 75 8.27 15.37 -12.80
C GLU A 75 8.47 13.85 -12.96
N GLU A 76 9.60 13.31 -12.48
CA GLU A 76 9.85 11.87 -12.51
C GLU A 76 8.92 11.09 -11.56
N LEU A 77 8.65 11.62 -10.36
CA LEU A 77 7.66 11.05 -9.42
C LEU A 77 6.25 11.03 -10.02
N ALA A 78 5.85 12.11 -10.68
CA ALA A 78 4.52 12.22 -11.29
C ALA A 78 4.27 11.19 -12.39
N LYS A 79 5.32 10.66 -13.03
CA LYS A 79 5.23 9.56 -14.01
C LYS A 79 4.95 8.20 -13.36
N SER A 80 5.05 8.09 -12.03
CA SER A 80 4.77 6.83 -11.34
C SER A 80 3.32 6.41 -11.53
N PHE A 81 3.12 5.14 -11.89
CA PHE A 81 1.79 4.51 -11.93
C PHE A 81 1.32 4.06 -10.54
N GLU A 82 2.22 3.92 -9.57
CA GLU A 82 1.84 3.59 -8.19
C GLU A 82 1.25 4.81 -7.49
N ALA A 83 0.04 4.69 -6.96
CA ALA A 83 -0.60 5.73 -6.15
C ALA A 83 -0.11 5.64 -4.70
N ASN A 84 1.16 5.89 -4.50
CA ASN A 84 1.78 6.00 -3.18
C ASN A 84 1.88 7.48 -2.76
N ILE A 85 2.19 7.72 -1.49
CA ILE A 85 2.27 9.07 -0.93
C ILE A 85 3.24 9.98 -1.69
N TYR A 86 4.32 9.43 -2.25
CA TYR A 86 5.35 10.19 -2.94
C TYR A 86 4.88 10.66 -4.31
N SER A 87 4.30 9.75 -5.09
CA SER A 87 3.77 10.05 -6.42
C SER A 87 2.55 10.98 -6.38
N LEU A 88 1.65 10.74 -5.41
CA LEU A 88 0.47 11.59 -5.22
C LEU A 88 0.86 12.99 -4.78
N TYR A 89 1.83 13.15 -3.88
CA TYR A 89 2.37 14.44 -3.49
C TYR A 89 2.95 15.21 -4.70
N ALA A 90 3.71 14.54 -5.55
CA ALA A 90 4.28 15.17 -6.74
C ALA A 90 3.19 15.59 -7.74
N LYS A 91 2.19 14.72 -7.97
CA LYS A 91 1.05 15.02 -8.85
C LYS A 91 0.24 16.21 -8.33
N GLU A 92 -0.01 16.27 -7.02
CA GLU A 92 -0.69 17.40 -6.39
C GLU A 92 0.07 18.72 -6.60
N LEU A 93 1.38 18.75 -6.34
CA LEU A 93 2.19 19.95 -6.54
C LEU A 93 2.27 20.40 -8.01
N LEU A 94 2.19 19.47 -8.94
CA LEU A 94 2.22 19.74 -10.37
C LEU A 94 0.82 19.93 -10.98
N ASN A 95 -0.25 19.89 -10.16
CA ASN A 95 -1.66 19.95 -10.58
C ASN A 95 -2.00 18.85 -11.61
N ILE A 96 -1.42 17.66 -11.47
CA ILE A 96 -1.71 16.50 -12.31
C ILE A 96 -2.74 15.62 -11.63
N VAL A 97 -3.89 15.42 -12.26
CA VAL A 97 -4.91 14.48 -11.78
C VAL A 97 -4.49 13.06 -12.14
N PRO A 98 -4.41 12.12 -11.16
CA PRO A 98 -4.11 10.73 -11.47
C PRO A 98 -5.24 10.11 -12.33
N ASP A 99 -4.88 9.47 -13.43
CA ASP A 99 -5.80 8.82 -14.38
C ASP A 99 -6.01 7.32 -14.13
N ASN A 100 -5.25 6.77 -13.20
CA ASN A 100 -5.24 5.34 -12.87
C ASN A 100 -5.90 5.01 -11.52
N LEU A 101 -6.67 5.92 -10.95
CA LEU A 101 -7.45 5.69 -9.74
C LEU A 101 -8.89 5.30 -10.08
N VAL A 102 -9.33 4.17 -9.55
CA VAL A 102 -10.70 3.66 -9.73
C VAL A 102 -11.44 3.75 -8.41
N PHE A 103 -12.52 4.51 -8.38
CA PHE A 103 -13.33 4.72 -7.17
C PHE A 103 -14.61 3.88 -7.15
N LYS A 104 -14.98 3.30 -8.28
CA LYS A 104 -16.18 2.46 -8.43
C LYS A 104 -15.93 1.38 -9.47
N ILE A 105 -16.37 0.17 -9.18
CA ILE A 105 -16.33 -0.95 -10.09
C ILE A 105 -17.73 -1.14 -10.67
N ASP A 106 -17.83 -1.24 -11.99
CA ASP A 106 -19.08 -1.62 -12.64
C ASP A 106 -19.25 -3.14 -12.51
N MET A 107 -20.16 -3.54 -11.63
CA MET A 107 -20.40 -4.95 -11.31
C MET A 107 -21.75 -5.40 -11.88
N GLN A 108 -21.77 -6.58 -12.48
CA GLN A 108 -23.02 -7.25 -12.79
C GLN A 108 -23.58 -7.88 -11.51
N ILE A 109 -24.63 -7.28 -10.95
CA ILE A 109 -25.23 -7.79 -9.71
C ILE A 109 -26.08 -9.02 -10.01
N LYS A 110 -25.64 -10.18 -9.50
CA LYS A 110 -26.32 -11.48 -9.62
C LYS A 110 -26.19 -12.27 -8.31
N PRO A 111 -27.08 -13.25 -8.05
CA PRO A 111 -26.88 -14.19 -6.95
C PRO A 111 -25.55 -14.93 -7.08
N SER A 112 -24.82 -15.06 -5.97
CA SER A 112 -23.59 -15.85 -5.88
C SER A 112 -23.67 -16.74 -4.63
N SER A 113 -23.11 -17.93 -4.73
CA SER A 113 -22.98 -18.86 -3.60
C SER A 113 -21.66 -18.68 -2.83
N TYR A 114 -20.82 -17.73 -3.23
CA TYR A 114 -19.55 -17.47 -2.54
C TYR A 114 -19.80 -16.87 -1.15
N ASP A 115 -19.21 -17.49 -0.12
CA ASP A 115 -19.26 -16.96 1.24
C ASP A 115 -18.08 -16.03 1.49
N ILE A 116 -18.36 -14.73 1.66
CA ILE A 116 -17.34 -13.71 1.92
C ILE A 116 -16.68 -13.85 3.30
N TYR A 117 -17.23 -14.66 4.20
CA TYR A 117 -16.68 -14.91 5.54
C TYR A 117 -15.88 -16.21 5.62
N ASP A 118 -15.88 -17.04 4.56
CA ASP A 118 -15.07 -18.24 4.53
C ASP A 118 -13.61 -17.94 4.21
N ALA A 119 -12.76 -18.06 5.21
CA ALA A 119 -11.33 -17.82 5.11
C ALA A 119 -10.60 -18.82 4.20
N PHE A 120 -11.10 -20.07 4.10
CA PHE A 120 -10.47 -21.08 3.25
C PHE A 120 -10.77 -20.80 1.77
N SER A 121 -12.02 -20.48 1.43
CA SER A 121 -12.37 -20.04 0.07
C SER A 121 -11.58 -18.80 -0.34
N TRP A 122 -11.36 -17.85 0.58
CA TRP A 122 -10.54 -16.68 0.30
C TRP A 122 -9.05 -17.05 0.12
N LEU A 123 -8.53 -17.97 0.91
CA LEU A 123 -7.16 -18.47 0.75
C LEU A 123 -6.97 -19.09 -0.63
N GLU A 124 -7.90 -19.92 -1.10
CA GLU A 124 -7.85 -20.52 -2.45
C GLU A 124 -7.80 -19.43 -3.54
N VAL A 125 -8.62 -18.38 -3.44
CA VAL A 125 -8.61 -17.25 -4.36
C VAL A 125 -7.26 -16.55 -4.36
N THR A 126 -6.70 -16.30 -3.18
CA THR A 126 -5.41 -15.61 -3.06
C THR A 126 -4.26 -16.44 -3.62
N GLU A 127 -4.23 -17.76 -3.37
CA GLU A 127 -3.21 -18.65 -3.90
C GLU A 127 -3.31 -18.79 -5.43
N ASP A 128 -4.53 -18.92 -5.97
CA ASP A 128 -4.73 -18.97 -7.42
C ASP A 128 -4.35 -17.64 -8.10
N SER A 129 -4.58 -16.50 -7.42
CA SER A 129 -4.24 -15.16 -7.92
C SER A 129 -2.73 -14.84 -7.90
N LYS A 130 -1.91 -15.60 -7.16
CA LYS A 130 -0.43 -15.49 -7.20
C LYS A 130 0.14 -16.00 -8.52
N LYS A 131 -0.56 -16.91 -9.18
CA LYS A 131 -0.25 -17.33 -10.53
C LYS A 131 -0.73 -16.26 -11.51
N SER A 132 -0.27 -16.30 -12.76
CA SER A 132 -0.75 -15.34 -13.77
C SER A 132 -2.27 -15.37 -13.88
N LEU A 133 -2.89 -14.21 -13.80
CA LEU A 133 -4.31 -14.04 -14.10
C LEU A 133 -4.43 -13.75 -15.60
N ASP A 134 -5.04 -14.67 -16.33
CA ASP A 134 -5.44 -14.53 -17.72
C ASP A 134 -6.92 -14.14 -17.83
N ASP A 135 -7.38 -13.94 -19.06
CA ASP A 135 -8.76 -13.52 -19.33
C ASP A 135 -9.78 -14.54 -18.83
N ALA A 136 -9.47 -15.84 -18.92
CA ALA A 136 -10.37 -16.92 -18.47
C ALA A 136 -10.54 -16.89 -16.93
N LYS A 137 -9.46 -16.66 -16.19
CA LYS A 137 -9.52 -16.48 -14.74
C LYS A 137 -10.22 -15.18 -14.36
N MET A 138 -9.98 -14.10 -15.11
CA MET A 138 -10.67 -12.84 -14.87
C MET A 138 -12.18 -13.01 -15.06
N GLU A 139 -12.62 -13.70 -16.11
CA GLU A 139 -14.02 -14.02 -16.33
C GLU A 139 -14.60 -14.89 -15.21
N LYS A 140 -13.88 -15.94 -14.78
CA LYS A 140 -14.25 -16.79 -13.64
C LYS A 140 -14.54 -15.95 -12.39
N TYR A 141 -13.64 -15.07 -12.02
CA TYR A 141 -13.79 -14.25 -10.81
C TYR A 141 -14.82 -13.14 -10.94
N SER A 142 -14.98 -12.57 -12.14
CA SER A 142 -16.07 -11.62 -12.43
C SER A 142 -17.45 -12.26 -12.30
N ASN A 143 -17.56 -13.54 -12.66
CA ASN A 143 -18.79 -14.31 -12.50
C ASN A 143 -19.02 -14.83 -11.08
N LEU A 144 -17.96 -14.94 -10.28
CA LEU A 144 -18.02 -15.35 -8.87
C LEU A 144 -18.38 -14.17 -7.95
N PHE A 145 -17.72 -13.03 -8.13
CA PHE A 145 -17.87 -11.86 -7.28
C PHE A 145 -18.90 -10.87 -7.85
N THR A 146 -20.18 -11.22 -7.71
CA THR A 146 -21.30 -10.52 -8.35
C THR A 146 -22.24 -9.81 -7.37
N GLN A 147 -22.02 -9.89 -6.07
CA GLN A 147 -22.80 -9.16 -5.06
C GLN A 147 -22.06 -7.90 -4.62
N LYS A 148 -22.80 -6.86 -4.20
CA LYS A 148 -22.22 -5.59 -3.73
C LYS A 148 -21.20 -5.80 -2.60
N SER A 149 -21.46 -6.72 -1.68
CA SER A 149 -20.54 -7.10 -0.60
C SER A 149 -19.23 -7.74 -1.07
N MET A 150 -19.16 -8.18 -2.33
CA MET A 150 -17.99 -8.82 -2.95
C MET A 150 -17.15 -7.84 -3.77
N GLU A 151 -17.52 -6.55 -3.82
CA GLU A 151 -16.74 -5.52 -4.51
C GLU A 151 -15.26 -5.50 -4.11
N PRO A 152 -14.89 -5.64 -2.80
CA PRO A 152 -13.49 -5.75 -2.38
C PRO A 152 -12.75 -6.95 -2.99
N HIS A 153 -13.42 -8.09 -3.12
CA HIS A 153 -12.85 -9.31 -3.71
C HIS A 153 -12.55 -9.10 -5.19
N LEU A 154 -13.50 -8.49 -5.90
CA LEU A 154 -13.31 -8.17 -7.33
C LEU A 154 -12.21 -7.11 -7.52
N ALA A 155 -12.16 -6.08 -6.67
CA ALA A 155 -11.08 -5.07 -6.69
C ALA A 155 -9.70 -5.73 -6.54
N PHE A 156 -9.57 -6.67 -5.61
CA PHE A 156 -8.33 -7.41 -5.38
C PHE A 156 -7.86 -8.19 -6.63
N ILE A 157 -8.78 -8.82 -7.34
CA ILE A 157 -8.47 -9.55 -8.58
C ILE A 157 -8.11 -8.59 -9.71
N LEU A 158 -8.89 -7.53 -9.89
CA LEU A 158 -8.67 -6.51 -10.92
C LEU A 158 -7.31 -5.80 -10.76
N GLU A 159 -6.90 -5.47 -9.53
CA GLU A 159 -5.57 -4.90 -9.28
C GLU A 159 -4.44 -5.82 -9.77
N ARG A 160 -4.58 -7.13 -9.55
CA ARG A 160 -3.59 -8.12 -10.00
C ARG A 160 -3.63 -8.38 -11.49
N TYR A 161 -4.83 -8.49 -12.06
CA TYR A 161 -5.03 -8.70 -13.49
C TYR A 161 -4.38 -7.56 -14.31
N ASN A 162 -4.57 -6.32 -13.92
CA ASN A 162 -3.95 -5.17 -14.58
C ASN A 162 -2.51 -4.88 -14.10
N ARG A 163 -1.89 -5.79 -13.33
CA ARG A 163 -0.53 -5.67 -12.80
C ARG A 163 -0.32 -4.40 -11.98
N PHE A 164 -1.30 -4.04 -11.16
CA PHE A 164 -1.32 -2.87 -10.30
C PHE A 164 -1.19 -1.53 -11.03
N ARG A 165 -1.41 -1.49 -12.34
CA ARG A 165 -1.42 -0.23 -13.10
C ARG A 165 -2.61 0.64 -12.73
N ASN A 166 -3.79 0.04 -12.53
CA ASN A 166 -4.94 0.71 -11.94
C ASN A 166 -5.02 0.38 -10.45
N GLN A 167 -5.38 1.36 -9.65
CA GLN A 167 -5.51 1.20 -8.20
C GLN A 167 -6.91 1.55 -7.76
N TYR A 168 -7.50 0.67 -6.96
CA TYR A 168 -8.90 0.72 -6.60
C TYR A 168 -9.06 1.34 -5.21
N PHE A 169 -9.64 2.52 -5.13
CA PHE A 169 -9.98 3.25 -3.91
C PHE A 169 -11.50 3.22 -3.70
N ILE A 170 -12.05 2.01 -3.68
CA ILE A 170 -13.47 1.77 -3.41
C ILE A 170 -13.83 2.10 -1.96
N THR A 171 -15.10 2.39 -1.72
CA THR A 171 -15.66 2.68 -0.39
C THR A 171 -16.78 1.68 -0.05
N PRO A 172 -16.45 0.39 0.14
CA PRO A 172 -17.45 -0.62 0.49
C PRO A 172 -18.01 -0.36 1.90
N TYR A 173 -19.18 -0.95 2.20
CA TYR A 173 -19.82 -0.87 3.53
C TYR A 173 -20.12 0.56 3.98
N GLU A 174 -20.46 1.45 3.05
CA GLU A 174 -20.69 2.86 3.35
C GLU A 174 -21.83 3.09 4.35
N ASP A 175 -22.87 2.25 4.31
CA ASP A 175 -23.99 2.21 5.23
C ASP A 175 -23.54 2.06 6.70
N LEU A 176 -22.49 1.30 6.98
CA LEU A 176 -21.93 1.16 8.34
C LEU A 176 -21.26 2.46 8.85
N LEU A 177 -20.97 3.38 7.97
CA LEU A 177 -20.21 4.59 8.28
C LEU A 177 -21.03 5.88 8.14
N GLU A 178 -22.32 5.79 7.87
CA GLU A 178 -23.18 6.97 7.62
C GLU A 178 -23.09 8.03 8.71
N ASN A 179 -23.03 7.62 9.96
CA ASN A 179 -23.01 8.49 11.14
C ASN A 179 -21.64 9.13 11.44
N TYR A 180 -20.60 8.82 10.63
CA TYR A 180 -19.27 9.38 10.85
C TYR A 180 -18.98 10.55 9.92
N GLY A 181 -18.34 11.60 10.46
CA GLY A 181 -17.85 12.72 9.64
C GLY A 181 -16.72 12.29 8.68
N ILE A 182 -16.55 13.08 7.61
CA ILE A 182 -15.64 12.75 6.48
C ILE A 182 -14.23 12.35 6.91
N TYR A 183 -13.62 13.06 7.88
CA TYR A 183 -12.27 12.71 8.35
C TYR A 183 -12.18 11.33 8.99
N LYS A 184 -13.20 10.93 9.76
CA LYS A 184 -13.27 9.58 10.34
C LYS A 184 -13.47 8.52 9.25
N LYS A 185 -14.36 8.78 8.28
CA LYS A 185 -14.57 7.88 7.13
C LYS A 185 -13.26 7.66 6.38
N VAL A 186 -12.56 8.72 6.03
CA VAL A 186 -11.26 8.63 5.32
C VAL A 186 -10.24 7.80 6.13
N LEU A 187 -10.14 8.02 7.44
CA LEU A 187 -9.23 7.26 8.29
C LEU A 187 -9.60 5.77 8.34
N ILE A 188 -10.88 5.45 8.53
CA ILE A 188 -11.37 4.06 8.58
C ILE A 188 -11.10 3.36 7.24
N TYR A 189 -11.44 3.97 6.12
CA TYR A 189 -11.19 3.40 4.79
C TYR A 189 -9.69 3.22 4.51
N SER A 190 -8.86 4.17 4.91
CA SER A 190 -7.41 4.07 4.73
C SER A 190 -6.82 2.91 5.52
N ILE A 191 -7.23 2.73 6.78
CA ILE A 191 -6.78 1.62 7.62
C ILE A 191 -7.29 0.30 7.04
N ALA A 192 -8.60 0.17 6.78
CA ALA A 192 -9.18 -1.06 6.27
C ALA A 192 -8.58 -1.49 4.90
N LYS A 193 -8.30 -0.53 4.02
CA LYS A 193 -7.61 -0.80 2.76
C LYS A 193 -6.19 -1.35 3.00
N GLN A 194 -5.46 -0.76 3.93
CA GLN A 194 -4.09 -1.18 4.25
C GLN A 194 -4.06 -2.55 4.94
N GLU A 195 -4.98 -2.81 5.86
CA GLU A 195 -5.00 -4.02 6.70
C GLU A 195 -5.46 -5.26 5.90
N SER A 196 -6.58 -5.18 5.21
CA SER A 196 -7.19 -6.35 4.56
C SER A 196 -7.67 -6.12 3.13
N ARG A 197 -7.56 -4.90 2.60
CA ARG A 197 -8.28 -4.48 1.38
C ARG A 197 -9.79 -4.66 1.47
N PHE A 198 -10.34 -4.47 2.67
CA PHE A 198 -11.76 -4.63 3.02
C PHE A 198 -12.28 -6.08 2.97
N ILE A 199 -11.43 -7.09 3.00
CA ILE A 199 -11.83 -8.50 2.95
C ILE A 199 -12.24 -9.00 4.34
N PRO A 200 -13.51 -9.40 4.56
CA PRO A 200 -13.99 -9.82 5.88
C PRO A 200 -13.34 -11.11 6.38
N SER A 201 -13.06 -12.06 5.48
CA SER A 201 -12.45 -13.35 5.79
C SER A 201 -10.91 -13.31 5.83
N SER A 202 -10.28 -12.13 5.76
CA SER A 202 -8.83 -12.01 5.80
C SER A 202 -8.29 -12.41 7.17
N ILE A 203 -7.30 -13.32 7.18
CA ILE A 203 -6.56 -13.73 8.38
C ILE A 203 -5.06 -13.56 8.09
N SER A 204 -4.36 -12.82 8.96
CA SER A 204 -2.92 -12.65 8.83
C SER A 204 -2.14 -13.83 9.41
N PHE A 205 -0.86 -13.92 9.08
CA PHE A 205 0.06 -14.92 9.68
C PHE A 205 0.10 -14.85 11.21
N SER A 206 -0.10 -13.68 11.81
CA SER A 206 -0.15 -13.45 13.25
C SER A 206 -1.55 -13.59 13.85
N SER A 207 -2.51 -14.17 13.10
CA SER A 207 -3.89 -14.37 13.51
C SER A 207 -4.71 -13.08 13.74
N ALA A 208 -4.31 -11.96 13.13
CA ALA A 208 -5.20 -10.81 13.03
C ALA A 208 -6.31 -11.10 12.04
N MET A 209 -7.56 -10.70 12.32
CA MET A 209 -8.74 -11.13 11.59
C MET A 209 -9.63 -9.97 11.10
N GLY A 210 -10.27 -10.21 9.96
CA GLY A 210 -11.32 -9.38 9.40
C GLY A 210 -10.83 -8.10 8.74
N ILE A 211 -11.76 -7.21 8.44
CA ILE A 211 -11.53 -5.97 7.68
C ILE A 211 -10.45 -5.08 8.32
N MET A 212 -10.45 -4.97 9.65
CA MET A 212 -9.55 -4.11 10.41
C MET A 212 -8.37 -4.86 11.03
N GLN A 213 -8.19 -6.15 10.70
CA GLN A 213 -7.11 -7.00 11.21
C GLN A 213 -6.93 -6.92 12.73
N ILE A 214 -8.03 -7.15 13.45
CA ILE A 214 -8.03 -7.08 14.92
C ILE A 214 -7.44 -8.36 15.50
N MET A 215 -6.50 -8.22 16.43
CA MET A 215 -5.92 -9.35 17.15
C MET A 215 -6.93 -9.94 18.15
N PRO A 216 -7.01 -11.28 18.29
CA PRO A 216 -7.97 -11.91 19.19
C PRO A 216 -7.89 -11.46 20.65
N PHE A 217 -6.68 -11.16 21.15
CA PHE A 217 -6.52 -10.66 22.53
C PHE A 217 -7.11 -9.26 22.69
N LEU A 218 -6.98 -8.39 21.66
CA LEU A 218 -7.56 -7.05 21.68
C LEU A 218 -9.09 -7.10 21.64
N SER A 219 -9.66 -8.00 20.82
CA SER A 219 -11.09 -8.22 20.76
C SER A 219 -11.65 -8.62 22.14
N LYS A 220 -10.99 -9.58 22.82
CA LYS A 220 -11.38 -9.99 24.17
C LYS A 220 -11.28 -8.86 25.21
N ASP A 221 -10.23 -8.04 25.14
CA ASP A 221 -10.06 -6.90 26.07
C ASP A 221 -11.15 -5.85 25.86
N ILE A 222 -11.51 -5.56 24.61
CA ILE A 222 -12.58 -4.62 24.27
C ILE A 222 -13.94 -5.17 24.72
N ALA A 223 -14.27 -6.43 24.42
CA ALA A 223 -15.51 -7.08 24.82
C ALA A 223 -15.68 -7.03 26.35
N SER A 224 -14.65 -7.42 27.11
CA SER A 224 -14.66 -7.33 28.57
C SER A 224 -14.90 -5.91 29.10
N LYS A 225 -14.39 -4.86 28.42
CA LYS A 225 -14.62 -3.46 28.81
C LYS A 225 -16.02 -2.95 28.47
N LEU A 226 -16.65 -3.53 27.45
CA LEU A 226 -18.02 -3.18 27.04
C LEU A 226 -19.11 -3.99 27.79
N GLY A 227 -18.70 -5.02 28.52
CA GLY A 227 -19.63 -5.85 29.29
C GLY A 227 -20.24 -7.01 28.49
N ASP A 228 -19.55 -7.43 27.42
CA ASP A 228 -19.92 -8.59 26.60
C ASP A 228 -19.11 -9.84 26.97
#